data_cda1ecaffe0b556d78c284eb6048d08f
#
_entry.id   cda1ecaffe0b556d78c284eb6048d08f
#
_cell.length_a   1.000
_cell.length_b   1.000
_cell.length_c   1.000
_cell.angle_alpha   90.00
_cell.angle_beta   90.00
_cell.angle_gamma   90.00
#
_symmetry.space_group_name_H-M   'P 1'
#
loop_
_entity.id
_entity.type
_entity.pdbx_description
1 polymer ?
#
loop_
_entity_poly.entity_id
_entity_poly.type
_entity_poly.pdbx_seq_one_letter_code
_entity_poly.pdbx_strand_id
1 'polypeptide(L)'
;CQDDKILKKKQELTEIQDQISSLENELKQKSTQEKKSNSTLENYNKQNHLLNRLVNSLRKEERAKQVQINQTSSRIKSIESEINVLQENYSKYVVAIYKKGQYNELESIFDASSLQQAIYRAQYLKNFSERRKVDLEDLNENKKLLEEKKIELEKEKKEKSLLVAEKQKEEQLLKRKLGERKRVLDSIKKDKKALQNSLDAKREAHKQIGDLISDLIEEAKRKKEIELKRQQLLASGDGTIINESELVDETPFTESESNMAGFSSFSELKGKMNWPLRKGKILKGFGENRNKTLNTVTINSGVDIKAAKDESVRCVADGIVSTINWLPGYGSVIIITHKDDYRTVYGHLSEIYVSEGDKVNGGTVMAKVGESIDGKVLHFEIWNSRITQNPESWLAKK
;
A
#
# COMPACT_ATOMS: atom_id res chain seq x y z
N CYS A 1 7.62 19.22 1.75
CA CYS A 1 7.81 17.80 1.35
C CYS A 1 6.62 16.85 1.61
N GLN A 2 5.99 16.88 2.81
CA GLN A 2 4.80 16.05 3.06
C GLN A 2 3.54 16.63 2.39
N ASP A 3 3.39 17.94 2.39
CA ASP A 3 2.25 18.63 1.77
C ASP A 3 2.24 18.47 0.25
N ASP A 4 3.39 18.45 -0.42
CA ASP A 4 3.50 18.21 -1.87
C ASP A 4 3.06 16.79 -2.25
N LYS A 5 3.38 15.78 -1.43
CA LYS A 5 2.93 14.39 -1.66
C LYS A 5 1.41 14.25 -1.47
N ILE A 6 0.85 14.96 -0.50
CA ILE A 6 -0.61 15.00 -0.27
C ILE A 6 -1.30 15.73 -1.41
N LEU A 7 -0.73 16.83 -1.90
CA LEU A 7 -1.27 17.59 -3.02
C LEU A 7 -1.26 16.77 -4.32
N LYS A 8 -0.13 16.11 -4.65
CA LYS A 8 -0.03 15.20 -5.82
C LYS A 8 -1.07 14.08 -5.75
N LYS A 9 -1.25 13.44 -4.58
CA LYS A 9 -2.26 12.40 -4.40
C LYS A 9 -3.70 12.90 -4.56
N LYS A 10 -4.02 14.09 -4.06
CA LYS A 10 -5.33 14.72 -4.29
C LYS A 10 -5.57 14.99 -5.77
N GLN A 11 -4.55 15.42 -6.51
CA GLN A 11 -4.63 15.59 -7.96
C GLN A 11 -4.90 14.26 -8.68
N GLU A 12 -4.16 13.19 -8.35
CA GLU A 12 -4.42 11.85 -8.90
C GLU A 12 -5.84 11.36 -8.61
N LEU A 13 -6.36 11.58 -7.40
CA LEU A 13 -7.73 11.22 -7.04
C LEU A 13 -8.76 11.98 -7.88
N THR A 14 -8.54 13.28 -8.09
CA THR A 14 -9.41 14.13 -8.94
C THR A 14 -9.37 13.64 -10.39
N GLU A 15 -8.18 13.38 -10.94
CA GLU A 15 -8.03 12.85 -12.30
C GLU A 15 -8.76 11.50 -12.49
N ILE A 16 -8.68 10.60 -11.50
CA ILE A 16 -9.40 9.33 -11.55
C ILE A 16 -10.93 9.56 -11.53
N GLN A 17 -11.42 10.47 -10.71
CA GLN A 17 -12.85 10.83 -10.66
C GLN A 17 -13.32 11.43 -11.99
N ASP A 18 -12.54 12.31 -12.60
CA ASP A 18 -12.84 12.91 -13.91
C ASP A 18 -12.87 11.87 -15.02
N GLN A 19 -11.92 10.91 -15.02
CA GLN A 19 -11.91 9.79 -15.96
C GLN A 19 -13.14 8.88 -15.79
N ILE A 20 -13.55 8.61 -14.54
CA ILE A 20 -14.77 7.84 -14.26
C ILE A 20 -15.99 8.57 -14.80
N SER A 21 -16.12 9.88 -14.55
CA SER A 21 -17.23 10.70 -15.02
C SER A 21 -17.31 10.77 -16.56
N SER A 22 -16.15 10.91 -17.22
CA SER A 22 -16.04 10.85 -18.69
C SER A 22 -16.57 9.53 -19.25
N LEU A 23 -16.10 8.40 -18.68
CA LEU A 23 -16.56 7.07 -19.10
C LEU A 23 -18.05 6.84 -18.82
N GLU A 24 -18.61 7.41 -17.75
CA GLU A 24 -20.05 7.36 -17.48
C GLU A 24 -20.87 8.12 -18.53
N ASN A 25 -20.38 9.28 -18.96
CA ASN A 25 -21.01 10.07 -20.01
C ASN A 25 -20.97 9.36 -21.37
N GLU A 26 -19.84 8.74 -21.73
CA GLU A 26 -19.75 7.90 -22.92
C GLU A 26 -20.74 6.73 -22.91
N LEU A 27 -20.89 6.05 -21.77
CA LEU A 27 -21.86 4.96 -21.60
C LEU A 27 -23.30 5.44 -21.72
N LYS A 28 -23.64 6.67 -21.25
CA LYS A 28 -24.98 7.26 -21.39
C LYS A 28 -25.28 7.66 -22.82
N GLN A 29 -24.32 8.16 -23.58
CA GLN A 29 -24.50 8.59 -24.97
C GLN A 29 -24.63 7.43 -25.96
N LYS A 30 -24.02 6.28 -25.66
CA LYS A 30 -24.16 5.06 -26.48
C LYS A 30 -25.51 4.42 -26.24
N SER A 31 -26.39 4.55 -27.22
CA SER A 31 -27.78 4.13 -27.25
C SER A 31 -27.98 2.64 -26.93
N THR A 32 -29.21 2.29 -26.56
CA THR A 32 -29.73 0.98 -26.12
C THR A 32 -29.35 -0.24 -27.01
N GLN A 33 -28.96 -0.02 -28.25
CA GLN A 33 -28.53 -1.09 -29.20
C GLN A 33 -27.10 -1.59 -28.97
N GLU A 34 -26.18 -0.77 -28.41
CA GLU A 34 -24.77 -1.12 -28.15
C GLU A 34 -24.53 -1.78 -26.79
N LYS A 35 -25.55 -1.89 -25.93
CA LYS A 35 -25.42 -2.54 -24.59
C LYS A 35 -24.92 -3.97 -24.61
N LYS A 36 -24.83 -4.58 -25.81
CA LYS A 36 -24.33 -5.95 -26.03
C LYS A 36 -22.89 -6.00 -26.57
N SER A 37 -22.22 -4.86 -26.74
CA SER A 37 -20.91 -4.83 -27.39
C SER A 37 -19.77 -5.02 -26.39
N ASN A 38 -18.65 -5.58 -26.85
CA ASN A 38 -17.41 -5.71 -26.09
C ASN A 38 -16.87 -4.34 -25.64
N SER A 39 -17.07 -3.28 -26.44
CA SER A 39 -16.64 -1.92 -26.07
C SER A 39 -17.33 -1.44 -24.79
N THR A 40 -18.62 -1.74 -24.61
CA THR A 40 -19.32 -1.42 -23.36
C THR A 40 -18.75 -2.20 -22.17
N LEU A 41 -18.41 -3.47 -22.37
CA LEU A 41 -17.77 -4.28 -21.32
C LEU A 41 -16.39 -3.73 -20.95
N GLU A 42 -15.61 -3.32 -21.95
CA GLU A 42 -14.29 -2.69 -21.73
C GLU A 42 -14.40 -1.39 -20.94
N ASN A 43 -15.37 -0.53 -21.27
CA ASN A 43 -15.62 0.69 -20.50
C ASN A 43 -16.00 0.39 -19.04
N TYR A 44 -16.86 -0.60 -18.79
CA TYR A 44 -17.13 -1.02 -17.39
C TYR A 44 -15.90 -1.60 -16.70
N ASN A 45 -15.07 -2.36 -17.40
CA ASN A 45 -13.82 -2.89 -16.84
C ASN A 45 -12.87 -1.75 -16.45
N LYS A 46 -12.71 -0.74 -17.33
CA LYS A 46 -11.87 0.42 -17.08
C LYS A 46 -12.40 1.25 -15.91
N GLN A 47 -13.71 1.51 -15.83
CA GLN A 47 -14.33 2.17 -14.67
C GLN A 47 -14.08 1.42 -13.37
N ASN A 48 -14.27 0.11 -13.36
CA ASN A 48 -14.03 -0.71 -12.19
C ASN A 48 -12.55 -0.69 -11.76
N HIS A 49 -11.62 -0.67 -12.73
CA HIS A 49 -10.21 -0.52 -12.44
C HIS A 49 -9.90 0.82 -11.77
N LEU A 50 -10.41 1.93 -12.32
CA LEU A 50 -10.21 3.26 -11.75
C LEU A 50 -10.82 3.38 -10.34
N LEU A 51 -12.03 2.86 -10.13
CA LEU A 51 -12.66 2.82 -8.80
C LEU A 51 -11.86 1.98 -7.80
N ASN A 52 -11.29 0.84 -8.23
CA ASN A 52 -10.40 0.06 -7.38
C ASN A 52 -9.14 0.85 -6.98
N ARG A 53 -8.52 1.57 -7.93
CA ARG A 53 -7.37 2.45 -7.62
C ARG A 53 -7.74 3.51 -6.60
N LEU A 54 -8.88 4.18 -6.77
CA LEU A 54 -9.38 5.19 -5.85
C LEU A 54 -9.61 4.61 -4.44
N VAL A 55 -10.34 3.50 -4.33
CA VAL A 55 -10.61 2.84 -3.06
C VAL A 55 -9.31 2.40 -2.36
N ASN A 56 -8.34 1.89 -3.11
CA ASN A 56 -7.05 1.49 -2.55
C ASN A 56 -6.23 2.68 -2.06
N SER A 57 -6.24 3.80 -2.80
CA SER A 57 -5.58 5.04 -2.35
C SER A 57 -6.20 5.53 -1.04
N LEU A 58 -7.54 5.58 -0.95
CA LEU A 58 -8.25 5.96 0.27
C LEU A 58 -7.95 5.01 1.45
N ARG A 59 -7.83 3.71 1.21
CA ARG A 59 -7.42 2.73 2.23
C ARG A 59 -5.99 2.98 2.72
N LYS A 60 -5.07 3.33 1.82
CA LYS A 60 -3.68 3.63 2.18
C LYS A 60 -3.59 4.90 3.02
N GLU A 61 -4.34 5.94 2.66
CA GLU A 61 -4.44 7.18 3.44
C GLU A 61 -5.08 6.95 4.81
N GLU A 62 -6.14 6.16 4.89
CA GLU A 62 -6.77 5.78 6.16
C GLU A 62 -5.77 5.08 7.10
N ARG A 63 -4.96 4.14 6.57
CA ARG A 63 -3.92 3.46 7.35
C ARG A 63 -2.83 4.43 7.82
N ALA A 64 -2.35 5.30 6.92
CA ALA A 64 -1.36 6.31 7.26
C ALA A 64 -1.86 7.26 8.37
N LYS A 65 -3.11 7.73 8.26
CA LYS A 65 -3.73 8.58 9.27
C LYS A 65 -3.91 7.84 10.61
N GLN A 66 -4.23 6.54 10.59
CA GLN A 66 -4.29 5.74 11.82
C GLN A 66 -2.93 5.64 12.52
N VAL A 67 -1.84 5.50 11.75
CA VAL A 67 -0.47 5.49 12.31
C VAL A 67 -0.17 6.84 12.98
N GLN A 68 -0.49 7.97 12.33
CA GLN A 68 -0.32 9.31 12.92
C GLN A 68 -1.10 9.44 14.23
N ILE A 69 -2.38 9.08 14.24
CA ILE A 69 -3.22 9.09 15.45
C ILE A 69 -2.58 8.26 16.57
N ASN A 70 -2.05 7.09 16.27
CA ASN A 70 -1.40 6.24 17.27
C ASN A 70 -0.11 6.91 17.82
N GLN A 71 0.68 7.54 16.95
CA GLN A 71 1.90 8.26 17.34
C GLN A 71 1.58 9.46 18.24
N THR A 72 0.63 10.31 17.81
CA THR A 72 0.17 11.47 18.62
C THR A 72 -0.41 11.01 19.95
N SER A 73 -1.21 9.94 19.97
CA SER A 73 -1.76 9.36 21.19
C SER A 73 -0.69 8.83 22.15
N SER A 74 0.35 8.18 21.60
CA SER A 74 1.50 7.71 22.41
C SER A 74 2.30 8.89 22.98
N ARG A 75 2.48 9.96 22.20
CA ARG A 75 3.17 11.17 22.67
C ARG A 75 2.38 11.87 23.79
N ILE A 76 1.05 11.95 23.66
CA ILE A 76 0.16 12.45 24.73
C ILE A 76 0.39 11.67 26.03
N LYS A 77 0.38 10.33 25.97
CA LYS A 77 0.61 9.50 27.15
C LYS A 77 1.99 9.74 27.80
N SER A 78 3.03 9.93 26.99
CA SER A 78 4.37 10.27 27.48
C SER A 78 4.35 11.60 28.25
N ILE A 79 3.78 12.64 27.64
CA ILE A 79 3.68 13.97 28.27
C ILE A 79 2.84 13.91 29.56
N GLU A 80 1.72 13.18 29.56
CA GLU A 80 0.90 12.98 30.77
C GLU A 80 1.70 12.29 31.89
N SER A 81 2.52 11.29 31.55
CA SER A 81 3.41 10.64 32.53
C SER A 81 4.47 11.58 33.07
N GLU A 82 5.10 12.39 32.21
CA GLU A 82 6.08 13.40 32.61
C GLU A 82 5.46 14.43 33.54
N ILE A 83 4.25 14.95 33.23
CA ILE A 83 3.49 15.86 34.07
C ILE A 83 3.20 15.23 35.44
N ASN A 84 2.77 13.98 35.50
CA ASN A 84 2.48 13.28 36.73
C ASN A 84 3.72 13.16 37.61
N VAL A 85 4.86 12.83 37.06
CA VAL A 85 6.15 12.76 37.80
C VAL A 85 6.53 14.12 38.37
N LEU A 86 6.43 15.19 37.56
CA LEU A 86 6.73 16.55 38.00
C LEU A 86 5.78 17.01 39.11
N GLN A 87 4.47 16.72 38.98
CA GLN A 87 3.47 17.04 40.00
C GLN A 87 3.70 16.27 41.29
N GLU A 88 4.04 14.99 41.24
CA GLU A 88 4.33 14.18 42.42
C GLU A 88 5.56 14.71 43.16
N ASN A 89 6.63 15.03 42.44
CA ASN A 89 7.84 15.61 43.01
C ASN A 89 7.57 16.95 43.65
N TYR A 90 6.77 17.83 43.01
CA TYR A 90 6.39 19.12 43.56
C TYR A 90 5.49 18.98 44.76
N SER A 91 4.53 18.06 44.77
CA SER A 91 3.66 17.75 45.91
C SER A 91 4.45 17.29 47.12
N LYS A 92 5.39 16.37 46.96
CA LYS A 92 6.29 15.91 48.05
C LYS A 92 7.04 17.08 48.67
N TYR A 93 7.49 18.00 47.82
CA TYR A 93 8.18 19.20 48.24
C TYR A 93 7.27 20.13 49.06
N VAL A 94 6.07 20.47 48.57
CA VAL A 94 5.09 21.34 49.27
C VAL A 94 4.72 20.74 50.62
N VAL A 95 4.48 19.43 50.69
CA VAL A 95 4.20 18.71 51.93
C VAL A 95 5.37 18.78 52.91
N ALA A 96 6.60 18.66 52.42
CA ALA A 96 7.79 18.75 53.27
C ALA A 96 7.94 20.16 53.92
N ILE A 97 7.71 21.22 53.12
CA ILE A 97 7.70 22.59 53.62
C ILE A 97 6.60 22.79 54.66
N TYR A 98 5.37 22.38 54.36
CA TYR A 98 4.22 22.51 55.24
C TYR A 98 4.45 21.81 56.58
N LYS A 99 4.99 20.58 56.57
CA LYS A 99 5.28 19.81 57.80
C LYS A 99 6.41 20.39 58.64
N LYS A 100 7.40 21.05 58.03
CA LYS A 100 8.53 21.67 58.75
C LYS A 100 8.21 23.05 59.34
N GLY A 101 7.02 23.61 59.01
CA GLY A 101 6.63 24.97 59.42
C GLY A 101 7.43 26.04 58.67
N GLN A 102 7.24 27.31 59.03
CA GLN A 102 8.05 28.42 58.49
C GLN A 102 9.49 28.36 59.06
N TYR A 103 10.24 27.28 58.77
CA TYR A 103 11.68 27.29 58.98
C TYR A 103 12.26 28.27 57.93
N ASN A 104 12.75 29.40 58.42
CA ASN A 104 13.49 30.35 57.61
C ASN A 104 14.68 29.58 57.01
N GLU A 105 14.73 29.48 55.66
CA GLU A 105 15.85 28.82 54.98
C GLU A 105 17.19 29.40 55.44
N LEU A 106 17.20 30.66 55.88
CA LEU A 106 18.30 31.33 56.51
C LEU A 106 18.66 30.76 57.89
N GLU A 107 17.70 30.43 58.73
CA GLU A 107 17.97 29.78 60.06
C GLU A 107 18.74 28.47 59.88
N SER A 108 18.40 27.68 58.86
CA SER A 108 19.12 26.45 58.55
C SER A 108 20.60 26.69 58.18
N ILE A 109 20.96 27.84 57.61
CA ILE A 109 22.34 28.20 57.30
C ILE A 109 23.06 28.68 58.54
N PHE A 110 22.40 29.47 59.40
CA PHE A 110 22.98 30.00 60.64
C PHE A 110 23.15 28.93 61.76
N ASP A 111 22.34 27.88 61.70
CA ASP A 111 22.42 26.73 62.63
C ASP A 111 23.48 25.69 62.20
N ALA A 112 24.45 26.10 61.37
CA ALA A 112 25.54 25.26 60.92
C ALA A 112 26.66 25.24 61.96
N SER A 113 27.17 24.05 62.27
CA SER A 113 28.26 23.82 63.23
C SER A 113 29.62 24.29 62.78
N SER A 114 29.80 24.68 61.50
CA SER A 114 31.00 25.26 60.92
C SER A 114 30.70 26.14 59.71
N LEU A 115 31.63 27.08 59.39
CA LEU A 115 31.54 27.95 58.23
C LEU A 115 31.46 27.12 56.89
N GLN A 116 32.23 26.05 56.87
CA GLN A 116 32.23 25.16 55.71
C GLN A 116 30.84 24.49 55.50
N GLN A 117 30.22 24.06 56.59
CA GLN A 117 28.86 23.48 56.55
C GLN A 117 27.82 24.53 56.14
N ALA A 118 27.93 25.78 56.60
CA ALA A 118 27.07 26.88 56.21
C ALA A 118 27.16 27.14 54.66
N ILE A 119 28.36 27.14 54.10
CA ILE A 119 28.57 27.32 52.64
C ILE A 119 27.92 26.17 51.87
N TYR A 120 28.12 24.92 52.29
CA TYR A 120 27.49 23.77 51.62
C TYR A 120 25.96 23.82 51.68
N ARG A 121 25.38 24.21 52.79
CA ARG A 121 23.91 24.36 52.96
C ARG A 121 23.38 25.49 52.07
N ALA A 122 24.06 26.63 52.02
CA ALA A 122 23.69 27.73 51.12
C ALA A 122 23.72 27.34 49.66
N GLN A 123 24.79 26.63 49.22
CA GLN A 123 24.89 26.15 47.87
C GLN A 123 23.84 25.09 47.51
N TYR A 124 23.54 24.20 48.47
CA TYR A 124 22.47 23.22 48.31
C TYR A 124 21.08 23.90 48.15
N LEU A 125 20.77 24.86 48.97
CA LEU A 125 19.52 25.61 48.91
C LEU A 125 19.38 26.40 47.59
N LYS A 126 20.48 27.01 47.14
CA LYS A 126 20.51 27.68 45.84
C LYS A 126 20.22 26.71 44.70
N ASN A 127 20.96 25.62 44.62
CA ASN A 127 20.79 24.62 43.56
C ASN A 127 19.38 24.01 43.63
N PHE A 128 18.85 23.81 44.81
CA PHE A 128 17.50 23.28 45.00
C PHE A 128 16.41 24.27 44.57
N SER A 129 16.60 25.56 44.83
CA SER A 129 15.67 26.62 44.37
C SER A 129 15.69 26.77 42.86
N GLU A 130 16.90 26.75 42.24
CA GLU A 130 17.06 26.78 40.79
C GLU A 130 16.40 25.57 40.13
N ARG A 131 16.61 24.37 40.67
CA ARG A 131 15.98 23.16 40.16
C ARG A 131 14.45 23.23 40.18
N ARG A 132 13.87 23.74 41.25
CA ARG A 132 12.40 23.92 41.37
C ARG A 132 11.83 24.88 40.34
N LYS A 133 12.57 25.96 40.05
CA LYS A 133 12.16 26.91 39.03
C LYS A 133 12.08 26.22 37.68
N VAL A 134 13.10 25.44 37.33
CA VAL A 134 13.11 24.64 36.10
C VAL A 134 11.96 23.62 36.08
N ASP A 135 11.74 22.87 37.16
CA ASP A 135 10.67 21.87 37.22
C ASP A 135 9.26 22.51 37.03
N LEU A 136 9.05 23.76 37.50
CA LEU A 136 7.81 24.50 37.28
C LEU A 136 7.66 25.02 35.84
N GLU A 137 8.76 25.49 35.25
CA GLU A 137 8.81 25.90 33.85
C GLU A 137 8.50 24.69 32.95
N ASP A 138 9.16 23.57 33.20
CA ASP A 138 8.93 22.31 32.49
C ASP A 138 7.48 21.81 32.61
N LEU A 139 6.90 21.92 33.82
CA LEU A 139 5.49 21.56 34.07
C LEU A 139 4.53 22.42 33.24
N ASN A 140 4.78 23.74 33.16
CA ASN A 140 3.93 24.65 32.43
C ASN A 140 4.07 24.44 30.92
N GLU A 141 5.29 24.22 30.44
CA GLU A 141 5.54 23.90 29.03
C GLU A 141 4.88 22.59 28.64
N ASN A 142 5.06 21.53 29.42
CA ASN A 142 4.43 20.24 29.16
C ASN A 142 2.89 20.31 29.18
N LYS A 143 2.29 21.14 30.05
CA LYS A 143 0.83 21.36 30.06
C LYS A 143 0.36 22.02 28.74
N LYS A 144 1.07 23.04 28.26
CA LYS A 144 0.76 23.68 26.97
C LYS A 144 0.88 22.69 25.81
N LEU A 145 2.00 21.95 25.78
CA LEU A 145 2.25 20.95 24.76
C LEU A 145 1.18 19.85 24.77
N LEU A 146 0.73 19.42 25.95
CA LEU A 146 -0.36 18.45 26.11
C LEU A 146 -1.66 18.95 25.48
N GLU A 147 -2.03 20.19 25.72
CA GLU A 147 -3.24 20.79 25.16
C GLU A 147 -3.15 20.90 23.64
N GLU A 148 -2.03 21.36 23.11
CA GLU A 148 -1.78 21.41 21.67
C GLU A 148 -1.90 20.04 21.02
N LYS A 149 -1.29 19.01 21.64
CA LYS A 149 -1.34 17.63 21.12
C LYS A 149 -2.74 17.02 21.21
N LYS A 150 -3.55 17.39 22.21
CA LYS A 150 -4.96 16.96 22.28
C LYS A 150 -5.79 17.57 21.17
N ILE A 151 -5.60 18.85 20.86
CA ILE A 151 -6.27 19.53 19.75
C ILE A 151 -5.87 18.89 18.41
N GLU A 152 -4.57 18.64 18.22
CA GLU A 152 -4.04 17.93 17.05
C GLU A 152 -4.68 16.55 16.88
N LEU A 153 -4.76 15.76 17.94
CA LEU A 153 -5.39 14.43 17.92
C LEU A 153 -6.86 14.48 17.51
N GLU A 154 -7.62 15.43 18.02
CA GLU A 154 -9.04 15.57 17.65
C GLU A 154 -9.20 15.98 16.19
N LYS A 155 -8.33 16.85 15.68
CA LYS A 155 -8.28 17.19 14.25
C LYS A 155 -7.97 15.96 13.38
N GLU A 156 -6.95 15.19 13.74
CA GLU A 156 -6.58 13.96 13.03
C GLU A 156 -7.71 12.93 13.00
N LYS A 157 -8.41 12.74 14.13
CA LYS A 157 -9.58 11.84 14.21
C LYS A 157 -10.72 12.31 13.30
N LYS A 158 -10.99 13.61 13.25
CA LYS A 158 -12.03 14.19 12.37
C LYS A 158 -11.67 13.98 10.91
N GLU A 159 -10.43 14.25 10.52
CA GLU A 159 -9.95 14.01 9.16
C GLU A 159 -10.09 12.53 8.78
N LYS A 160 -9.69 11.61 9.67
CA LYS A 160 -9.88 10.17 9.44
C LYS A 160 -11.34 9.80 9.25
N SER A 161 -12.26 10.37 10.03
CA SER A 161 -13.69 10.06 9.91
C SER A 161 -14.26 10.46 8.55
N LEU A 162 -13.84 11.61 8.00
CA LEU A 162 -14.22 12.07 6.67
C LEU A 162 -13.68 11.13 5.59
N LEU A 163 -12.41 10.74 5.70
CA LEU A 163 -11.78 9.81 4.77
C LEU A 163 -12.47 8.44 4.76
N VAL A 164 -12.88 7.93 5.93
CA VAL A 164 -13.63 6.66 6.03
C VAL A 164 -15.00 6.77 5.36
N ALA A 165 -15.69 7.91 5.53
CA ALA A 165 -17.00 8.14 4.90
C ALA A 165 -16.88 8.19 3.37
N GLU A 166 -15.87 8.89 2.85
CA GLU A 166 -15.58 8.94 1.42
C GLU A 166 -15.24 7.54 0.86
N LYS A 167 -14.36 6.82 1.52
CA LYS A 167 -14.02 5.43 1.15
C LYS A 167 -15.26 4.54 1.07
N GLN A 168 -16.17 4.60 2.05
CA GLN A 168 -17.38 3.80 2.06
C GLN A 168 -18.30 4.13 0.89
N LYS A 169 -18.41 5.41 0.52
CA LYS A 169 -19.19 5.86 -0.65
C LYS A 169 -18.62 5.24 -1.94
N GLU A 170 -17.31 5.30 -2.12
CA GLU A 170 -16.66 4.77 -3.33
C GLU A 170 -16.71 3.23 -3.38
N GLU A 171 -16.61 2.53 -2.25
CA GLU A 171 -16.81 1.08 -2.17
C GLU A 171 -18.24 0.66 -2.57
N GLN A 172 -19.26 1.42 -2.17
CA GLN A 172 -20.64 1.18 -2.60
C GLN A 172 -20.81 1.41 -4.10
N LEU A 173 -20.21 2.47 -4.65
CA LEU A 173 -20.23 2.75 -6.08
C LEU A 173 -19.56 1.62 -6.87
N LEU A 174 -18.39 1.16 -6.44
CA LEU A 174 -17.68 0.02 -7.03
C LEU A 174 -18.57 -1.23 -7.06
N LYS A 175 -19.22 -1.54 -5.94
CA LYS A 175 -20.12 -2.70 -5.85
C LYS A 175 -21.29 -2.60 -6.84
N ARG A 176 -21.87 -1.41 -7.00
CA ARG A 176 -22.93 -1.15 -7.99
C ARG A 176 -22.41 -1.36 -9.42
N LYS A 177 -21.27 -0.80 -9.75
CA LYS A 177 -20.64 -0.90 -11.09
C LYS A 177 -20.27 -2.33 -11.45
N LEU A 178 -19.79 -3.12 -10.50
CA LEU A 178 -19.56 -4.56 -10.69
C LEU A 178 -20.86 -5.31 -11.04
N GLY A 179 -21.98 -4.94 -10.42
CA GLY A 179 -23.29 -5.50 -10.75
C GLY A 179 -23.77 -5.15 -12.17
N GLU A 180 -23.60 -3.90 -12.59
CA GLU A 180 -23.92 -3.43 -13.96
C GLU A 180 -23.06 -4.16 -14.99
N ARG A 181 -21.73 -4.25 -14.76
CA ARG A 181 -20.81 -5.01 -15.59
C ARG A 181 -21.24 -6.46 -15.77
N LYS A 182 -21.67 -7.12 -14.70
CA LYS A 182 -22.14 -8.51 -14.74
C LYS A 182 -23.32 -8.67 -15.69
N ARG A 183 -24.31 -7.78 -15.64
CA ARG A 183 -25.49 -7.82 -16.53
C ARG A 183 -25.10 -7.72 -18.01
N VAL A 184 -24.18 -6.80 -18.34
CA VAL A 184 -23.65 -6.65 -19.70
C VAL A 184 -22.91 -7.91 -20.14
N LEU A 185 -22.06 -8.46 -19.29
CA LEU A 185 -21.31 -9.69 -19.56
C LEU A 185 -22.23 -10.88 -19.87
N ASP A 186 -23.31 -11.05 -19.07
CA ASP A 186 -24.28 -12.13 -19.30
C ASP A 186 -25.01 -11.98 -20.66
N SER A 187 -25.21 -10.74 -21.14
CA SER A 187 -25.77 -10.50 -22.46
C SER A 187 -24.79 -10.84 -23.59
N ILE A 188 -23.50 -10.56 -23.41
CA ILE A 188 -22.45 -10.82 -24.41
C ILE A 188 -22.17 -12.32 -24.55
N LYS A 189 -22.25 -13.12 -23.50
CA LYS A 189 -22.00 -14.57 -23.52
C LYS A 189 -22.82 -15.33 -24.57
N LYS A 190 -23.94 -14.75 -25.01
CA LYS A 190 -24.83 -15.35 -26.04
C LYS A 190 -24.42 -14.99 -27.46
N ASP A 191 -23.48 -14.08 -27.65
CA ASP A 191 -23.10 -13.56 -28.97
C ASP A 191 -21.73 -14.12 -29.41
N LYS A 192 -21.72 -14.90 -30.53
CA LYS A 192 -20.51 -15.51 -31.11
C LYS A 192 -19.48 -14.46 -31.53
N LYS A 193 -19.93 -13.33 -32.11
CA LYS A 193 -19.04 -12.26 -32.58
C LYS A 193 -18.34 -11.55 -31.41
N ALA A 194 -19.07 -11.37 -30.31
CA ALA A 194 -18.50 -10.81 -29.11
C ALA A 194 -17.42 -11.72 -28.47
N LEU A 195 -17.62 -13.04 -28.55
CA LEU A 195 -16.61 -14.01 -28.13
C LEU A 195 -15.32 -13.91 -28.98
N GLN A 196 -15.46 -13.76 -30.30
CA GLN A 196 -14.30 -13.59 -31.17
C GLN A 196 -13.52 -12.32 -30.85
N ASN A 197 -14.19 -11.17 -30.72
CA ASN A 197 -13.56 -9.91 -30.34
C ASN A 197 -12.85 -9.99 -28.98
N SER A 198 -13.40 -10.75 -28.03
CA SER A 198 -12.74 -10.98 -26.75
C SER A 198 -11.46 -11.79 -26.85
N LEU A 199 -11.40 -12.75 -27.77
CA LEU A 199 -10.17 -13.51 -28.05
C LEU A 199 -9.08 -12.61 -28.64
N ASP A 200 -9.44 -11.73 -29.55
CA ASP A 200 -8.50 -10.79 -30.17
C ASP A 200 -7.97 -9.78 -29.15
N ALA A 201 -8.84 -9.29 -28.27
CA ALA A 201 -8.43 -8.42 -27.15
C ALA A 201 -7.46 -9.13 -26.18
N LYS A 202 -7.67 -10.42 -25.89
CA LYS A 202 -6.73 -11.20 -25.06
C LYS A 202 -5.35 -11.36 -25.70
N ARG A 203 -5.29 -11.51 -27.03
CA ARG A 203 -4.00 -11.58 -27.74
C ARG A 203 -3.22 -10.27 -27.62
N GLU A 204 -3.91 -9.15 -27.78
CA GLU A 204 -3.29 -7.83 -27.65
C GLU A 204 -2.83 -7.57 -26.20
N ALA A 205 -3.64 -7.93 -25.21
CA ALA A 205 -3.28 -7.80 -23.81
C ALA A 205 -2.04 -8.63 -23.42
N HIS A 206 -1.88 -9.83 -23.99
CA HIS A 206 -0.68 -10.62 -23.76
C HIS A 206 0.59 -9.90 -24.25
N LYS A 207 0.53 -9.25 -25.43
CA LYS A 207 1.62 -8.42 -25.91
C LYS A 207 1.93 -7.27 -24.95
N GLN A 208 0.90 -6.57 -24.48
CA GLN A 208 1.06 -5.48 -23.53
C GLN A 208 1.65 -5.94 -22.19
N ILE A 209 1.31 -7.14 -21.69
CA ILE A 209 1.97 -7.73 -20.52
C ILE A 209 3.47 -7.92 -20.78
N GLY A 210 3.83 -8.43 -21.95
CA GLY A 210 5.24 -8.60 -22.34
C GLY A 210 6.00 -7.27 -22.38
N ASP A 211 5.39 -6.22 -22.91
CA ASP A 211 5.95 -4.87 -22.93
C ASP A 211 6.14 -4.31 -21.52
N LEU A 212 5.11 -4.39 -20.67
CA LEU A 212 5.19 -3.97 -19.26
C LEU A 212 6.29 -4.71 -18.48
N ILE A 213 6.41 -6.02 -18.68
CA ILE A 213 7.47 -6.81 -18.05
C ILE A 213 8.84 -6.40 -18.55
N SER A 214 8.97 -6.09 -19.85
CA SER A 214 10.22 -5.59 -20.43
C SER A 214 10.63 -4.26 -19.81
N ASP A 215 9.69 -3.32 -19.68
CA ASP A 215 9.92 -2.01 -19.06
C ASP A 215 10.36 -2.17 -17.60
N LEU A 216 9.69 -3.03 -16.82
CA LEU A 216 10.06 -3.33 -15.42
C LEU A 216 11.48 -3.92 -15.33
N ILE A 217 11.88 -4.78 -16.26
CA ILE A 217 13.24 -5.35 -16.31
C ILE A 217 14.26 -4.25 -16.60
N GLU A 218 13.99 -3.37 -17.57
CA GLU A 218 14.91 -2.28 -17.94
C GLU A 218 15.06 -1.27 -16.80
N GLU A 219 13.95 -0.94 -16.13
CA GLU A 219 13.99 -0.08 -14.96
C GLU A 219 14.81 -0.69 -13.81
N ALA A 220 14.61 -1.98 -13.51
CA ALA A 220 15.38 -2.70 -12.51
C ALA A 220 16.90 -2.73 -12.84
N LYS A 221 17.27 -2.95 -14.11
CA LYS A 221 18.66 -2.90 -14.55
C LYS A 221 19.28 -1.51 -14.38
N ARG A 222 18.58 -0.46 -14.79
CA ARG A 222 19.02 0.93 -14.64
C ARG A 222 19.30 1.28 -13.17
N LYS A 223 18.36 0.89 -12.27
CA LYS A 223 18.53 1.12 -10.82
C LYS A 223 19.72 0.36 -10.24
N LYS A 224 19.94 -0.88 -10.64
CA LYS A 224 21.09 -1.68 -10.23
C LYS A 224 22.42 -1.05 -10.67
N GLU A 225 22.46 -0.48 -11.87
CA GLU A 225 23.66 0.21 -12.40
C GLU A 225 23.93 1.51 -11.62
N ILE A 226 22.91 2.28 -11.30
CA ILE A 226 23.03 3.50 -10.48
C ILE A 226 23.55 3.16 -9.08
N GLU A 227 22.99 2.14 -8.44
CA GLU A 227 23.42 1.71 -7.11
C GLU A 227 24.86 1.19 -7.11
N LEU A 228 25.26 0.44 -8.14
CA LEU A 228 26.65 -0.02 -8.30
C LEU A 228 27.61 1.17 -8.46
N LYS A 229 27.25 2.18 -9.26
CA LYS A 229 28.03 3.41 -9.41
C LYS A 229 28.12 4.17 -8.09
N ARG A 230 27.04 4.26 -7.32
CA ARG A 230 27.01 4.87 -6.00
C ARG A 230 27.95 4.16 -5.02
N GLN A 231 27.91 2.83 -4.98
CA GLN A 231 28.79 2.02 -4.13
C GLN A 231 30.28 2.19 -4.52
N GLN A 232 30.59 2.27 -5.82
CA GLN A 232 31.94 2.50 -6.32
C GLN A 232 32.44 3.90 -5.93
N LEU A 233 31.61 4.93 -6.01
CA LEU A 233 31.95 6.30 -5.58
C LEU A 233 32.16 6.40 -4.07
N LEU A 234 31.34 5.72 -3.27
CA LEU A 234 31.52 5.65 -1.81
C LEU A 234 32.80 4.90 -1.43
N ALA A 235 33.21 3.88 -2.19
CA ALA A 235 34.43 3.11 -1.96
C ALA A 235 35.70 3.86 -2.40
N SER A 236 35.62 4.79 -3.35
CA SER A 236 36.77 5.56 -3.85
C SER A 236 37.18 6.74 -2.96
N GLY A 237 36.40 7.08 -1.92
CA GLY A 237 36.76 8.08 -0.92
C GLY A 237 36.90 9.52 -1.44
N ASP A 238 36.43 9.77 -2.68
CA ASP A 238 36.50 11.10 -3.28
C ASP A 238 35.27 11.89 -2.81
N GLY A 239 35.51 12.90 -1.96
CA GLY A 239 34.50 13.71 -1.27
C GLY A 239 33.71 14.68 -2.17
N THR A 240 33.48 14.31 -3.41
CA THR A 240 32.62 15.08 -4.33
C THR A 240 31.18 14.98 -3.87
N ILE A 241 30.65 16.11 -3.41
CA ILE A 241 29.22 16.25 -3.06
C ILE A 241 28.42 16.01 -4.34
N ILE A 242 27.86 14.81 -4.46
CA ILE A 242 26.90 14.51 -5.52
C ILE A 242 25.65 15.30 -5.17
N ASN A 243 25.23 16.20 -6.05
CA ASN A 243 23.93 16.83 -5.95
C ASN A 243 22.86 15.73 -6.01
N GLU A 244 22.26 15.40 -4.88
CA GLU A 244 21.17 14.40 -4.75
C GLU A 244 19.98 14.68 -5.69
N SER A 245 19.87 15.91 -6.20
CA SER A 245 18.81 16.32 -7.12
C SER A 245 18.92 15.75 -8.55
N GLU A 246 20.09 15.25 -8.98
CA GLU A 246 20.28 14.64 -10.30
C GLU A 246 20.10 13.11 -10.31
N LEU A 247 20.02 12.48 -9.14
CA LEU A 247 19.90 11.02 -8.98
C LEU A 247 18.50 10.58 -8.54
N VAL A 248 17.61 11.52 -8.22
CA VAL A 248 16.25 11.22 -7.78
C VAL A 248 15.31 11.33 -8.98
N ASP A 249 15.23 10.26 -9.75
CA ASP A 249 14.05 10.02 -10.56
C ASP A 249 12.94 9.59 -9.59
N GLU A 250 11.97 10.47 -9.31
CA GLU A 250 10.85 10.27 -8.37
C GLU A 250 9.85 9.22 -8.89
N THR A 251 10.33 8.03 -9.22
CA THR A 251 9.45 6.90 -9.45
C THR A 251 9.26 6.13 -8.11
N PRO A 252 8.02 5.81 -7.72
CA PRO A 252 7.72 5.33 -6.36
C PRO A 252 8.26 3.94 -6.03
N PHE A 253 9.06 3.31 -6.88
CA PHE A 253 9.44 1.92 -6.73
C PHE A 253 10.89 1.60 -7.00
N THR A 254 11.69 1.54 -5.94
CA THR A 254 13.00 0.86 -5.97
C THR A 254 12.82 -0.60 -5.56
N GLU A 255 12.73 -1.50 -6.53
CA GLU A 255 12.96 -2.92 -6.33
C GLU A 255 14.47 -3.17 -6.26
N SER A 256 15.14 -2.67 -5.23
CA SER A 256 16.52 -3.06 -4.98
C SER A 256 16.54 -4.47 -4.37
N GLU A 257 17.55 -5.28 -4.65
CA GLU A 257 17.75 -6.60 -4.02
C GLU A 257 17.73 -6.49 -2.48
N SER A 258 18.07 -5.32 -1.92
CA SER A 258 17.96 -5.00 -0.50
C SER A 258 16.51 -5.03 0.00
N ASN A 259 15.51 -4.69 -0.83
CA ASN A 259 14.09 -4.78 -0.47
C ASN A 259 13.56 -6.21 -0.47
N MET A 260 14.24 -7.14 -1.13
CA MET A 260 13.93 -8.57 -1.18
C MET A 260 14.79 -9.39 -0.22
N ALA A 261 15.66 -8.76 0.56
CA ALA A 261 16.40 -9.42 1.63
C ALA A 261 15.39 -10.04 2.61
N GLY A 262 15.46 -11.37 2.78
CA GLY A 262 14.53 -12.12 3.62
C GLY A 262 13.39 -12.81 2.86
N PHE A 263 13.21 -12.58 1.54
CA PHE A 263 12.28 -13.36 0.76
C PHE A 263 12.87 -14.73 0.38
N SER A 264 12.00 -15.75 0.34
CA SER A 264 12.38 -17.09 -0.10
C SER A 264 12.70 -17.11 -1.60
N SER A 265 13.61 -18.00 -2.03
CA SER A 265 13.91 -18.19 -3.46
C SER A 265 12.66 -18.69 -4.20
N PHE A 266 12.32 -18.01 -5.31
CA PHE A 266 11.16 -18.39 -6.11
C PHE A 266 11.40 -19.70 -6.85
N SER A 267 12.63 -19.93 -7.31
CA SER A 267 13.00 -21.14 -8.06
C SER A 267 12.80 -22.44 -7.28
N GLU A 268 12.92 -22.39 -5.94
CA GLU A 268 12.68 -23.56 -5.05
C GLU A 268 11.22 -23.97 -4.96
N LEU A 269 10.29 -23.12 -5.39
CA LEU A 269 8.86 -23.42 -5.36
C LEU A 269 8.38 -24.29 -6.52
N LYS A 270 9.25 -24.62 -7.49
CA LYS A 270 8.86 -25.43 -8.65
C LYS A 270 8.32 -26.80 -8.21
N GLY A 271 7.08 -27.10 -8.62
CA GLY A 271 6.35 -28.32 -8.25
C GLY A 271 5.74 -28.34 -6.85
N LYS A 272 5.99 -27.30 -6.03
CA LYS A 272 5.49 -27.16 -4.65
C LYS A 272 4.66 -25.90 -4.44
N MET A 273 4.56 -25.05 -5.47
CA MET A 273 3.93 -23.73 -5.38
C MET A 273 2.46 -23.86 -4.97
N ASN A 274 2.06 -23.07 -3.99
CA ASN A 274 0.66 -22.97 -3.62
C ASN A 274 -0.19 -22.41 -4.76
N TRP A 275 -1.40 -22.94 -4.88
CA TRP A 275 -2.35 -22.43 -5.87
C TRP A 275 -2.77 -21.00 -5.53
N PRO A 276 -2.88 -20.11 -6.55
CA PRO A 276 -3.38 -18.74 -6.33
C PRO A 276 -4.86 -18.73 -5.90
N LEU A 277 -5.58 -19.85 -6.14
CA LEU A 277 -6.93 -20.11 -5.65
C LEU A 277 -6.95 -21.40 -4.83
N ARG A 278 -7.50 -21.36 -3.61
CA ARG A 278 -7.62 -22.56 -2.76
C ARG A 278 -8.48 -23.65 -3.40
N LYS A 279 -9.57 -23.23 -4.04
CA LYS A 279 -10.50 -24.12 -4.76
C LYS A 279 -10.62 -23.64 -6.21
N GLY A 280 -9.98 -24.33 -7.12
CA GLY A 280 -10.03 -24.00 -8.55
C GLY A 280 -9.64 -25.21 -9.38
N LYS A 281 -10.08 -25.21 -10.64
CA LYS A 281 -9.72 -26.20 -11.65
C LYS A 281 -9.18 -25.47 -12.85
N ILE A 282 -8.13 -26.00 -13.50
CA ILE A 282 -7.64 -25.48 -14.78
C ILE A 282 -8.77 -25.64 -15.80
N LEU A 283 -9.15 -24.54 -16.41
CA LEU A 283 -10.12 -24.48 -17.49
C LEU A 283 -9.42 -24.49 -18.83
N LYS A 284 -8.31 -23.72 -18.94
CA LYS A 284 -7.43 -23.69 -20.12
C LYS A 284 -5.99 -23.78 -19.64
N GLY A 285 -5.25 -24.75 -20.15
CA GLY A 285 -3.85 -24.97 -19.82
C GLY A 285 -2.93 -24.00 -20.53
N PHE A 286 -1.64 -24.11 -20.23
CA PHE A 286 -0.58 -23.37 -20.92
C PHE A 286 -0.40 -23.88 -22.35
N GLY A 287 -0.12 -22.97 -23.30
CA GLY A 287 0.12 -23.29 -24.69
C GLY A 287 -1.16 -23.37 -25.55
N GLU A 288 -1.23 -24.31 -26.47
CA GLU A 288 -2.34 -24.40 -27.43
C GLU A 288 -3.63 -24.92 -26.78
N ASN A 289 -4.70 -24.15 -26.93
CA ASN A 289 -6.04 -24.52 -26.50
C ASN A 289 -7.03 -24.45 -27.64
N ARG A 290 -7.72 -25.57 -27.93
CA ARG A 290 -8.73 -25.65 -28.98
C ARG A 290 -10.10 -25.25 -28.45
N ASN A 291 -10.67 -24.19 -28.98
CA ASN A 291 -12.05 -23.80 -28.72
C ASN A 291 -13.00 -24.59 -29.63
N LYS A 292 -13.72 -25.56 -29.07
CA LYS A 292 -14.64 -26.41 -29.85
C LYS A 292 -15.82 -25.63 -30.42
N THR A 293 -16.24 -24.53 -29.79
CA THR A 293 -17.40 -23.72 -30.23
C THR A 293 -17.06 -22.85 -31.44
N LEU A 294 -15.86 -22.28 -31.45
CA LEU A 294 -15.40 -21.39 -32.53
C LEU A 294 -14.53 -22.08 -33.57
N ASN A 295 -14.14 -23.35 -33.35
CA ASN A 295 -13.19 -24.12 -34.11
C ASN A 295 -11.86 -23.37 -34.34
N THR A 296 -11.40 -22.64 -33.31
CA THR A 296 -10.16 -21.86 -33.33
C THR A 296 -9.16 -22.46 -32.36
N VAL A 297 -7.88 -22.30 -32.65
CA VAL A 297 -6.77 -22.60 -31.75
C VAL A 297 -6.31 -21.27 -31.14
N THR A 298 -6.20 -21.22 -29.84
CA THR A 298 -5.69 -20.07 -29.09
C THR A 298 -4.46 -20.47 -28.30
N ILE A 299 -3.46 -19.60 -28.26
CA ILE A 299 -2.28 -19.79 -27.42
C ILE A 299 -2.57 -19.10 -26.08
N ASN A 300 -2.40 -19.82 -24.98
CA ASN A 300 -2.52 -19.30 -23.62
C ASN A 300 -1.13 -19.22 -22.98
N SER A 301 -0.71 -18.03 -22.62
CA SER A 301 0.62 -17.77 -22.05
C SER A 301 0.73 -18.11 -20.57
N GLY A 302 -0.39 -18.47 -19.96
CA GLY A 302 -0.51 -18.91 -18.59
C GLY A 302 -1.53 -20.02 -18.46
N VAL A 303 -2.21 -20.06 -17.33
CA VAL A 303 -3.35 -20.96 -17.07
C VAL A 303 -4.58 -20.16 -16.69
N ASP A 304 -5.72 -20.56 -17.23
CA ASP A 304 -7.02 -20.03 -16.82
C ASP A 304 -7.61 -20.98 -15.76
N ILE A 305 -7.75 -20.48 -14.53
CA ILE A 305 -8.21 -21.27 -13.38
C ILE A 305 -9.65 -20.87 -13.06
N LYS A 306 -10.59 -21.80 -13.23
CA LYS A 306 -11.99 -21.59 -12.86
C LYS A 306 -12.13 -21.54 -11.35
N ALA A 307 -12.65 -20.44 -10.83
CA ALA A 307 -12.85 -20.21 -9.40
C ALA A 307 -14.23 -20.70 -8.92
N ALA A 308 -14.35 -20.98 -7.62
CA ALA A 308 -15.62 -21.08 -6.93
C ALA A 308 -16.24 -19.68 -6.72
N LYS A 309 -17.46 -19.61 -6.17
CA LYS A 309 -18.04 -18.31 -5.79
C LYS A 309 -17.17 -17.64 -4.71
N ASP A 310 -16.95 -16.33 -4.86
CA ASP A 310 -16.23 -15.47 -3.92
C ASP A 310 -14.79 -15.94 -3.61
N GLU A 311 -14.14 -16.56 -4.58
CA GLU A 311 -12.77 -17.04 -4.39
C GLU A 311 -11.77 -15.88 -4.31
N SER A 312 -10.99 -15.88 -3.24
CA SER A 312 -9.94 -14.89 -3.02
C SER A 312 -8.66 -15.29 -3.75
N VAL A 313 -8.09 -14.35 -4.52
CA VAL A 313 -6.80 -14.49 -5.18
C VAL A 313 -5.70 -14.24 -4.18
N ARG A 314 -4.76 -15.19 -4.11
CA ARG A 314 -3.64 -15.15 -3.18
C ARG A 314 -2.32 -15.08 -3.94
N CYS A 315 -1.37 -14.36 -3.35
CA CYS A 315 0.01 -14.40 -3.80
C CYS A 315 0.58 -15.81 -3.66
N VAL A 316 1.28 -16.28 -4.69
CA VAL A 316 1.86 -17.64 -4.68
C VAL A 316 3.20 -17.71 -3.96
N ALA A 317 3.91 -16.60 -3.85
CA ALA A 317 5.24 -16.47 -3.24
C ALA A 317 5.44 -15.07 -2.65
N ASP A 318 6.47 -14.91 -1.82
CA ASP A 318 6.86 -13.59 -1.32
C ASP A 318 7.31 -12.70 -2.46
N GLY A 319 6.94 -11.42 -2.44
CA GLY A 319 7.27 -10.49 -3.51
C GLY A 319 6.82 -9.07 -3.24
N ILE A 320 6.99 -8.23 -4.24
CA ILE A 320 6.58 -6.82 -4.25
C ILE A 320 5.60 -6.62 -5.39
N VAL A 321 4.49 -5.96 -5.12
CA VAL A 321 3.50 -5.58 -6.15
C VAL A 321 4.13 -4.50 -7.04
N SER A 322 4.54 -4.89 -8.25
CA SER A 322 5.26 -3.99 -9.17
C SER A 322 4.32 -3.07 -9.91
N THR A 323 3.20 -3.62 -10.38
CA THR A 323 2.21 -2.79 -11.08
C THR A 323 0.80 -3.35 -10.97
N ILE A 324 -0.17 -2.44 -10.98
CA ILE A 324 -1.60 -2.75 -11.05
C ILE A 324 -2.16 -2.00 -12.25
N ASN A 325 -2.48 -2.74 -13.31
CA ASN A 325 -2.91 -2.15 -14.56
C ASN A 325 -4.23 -2.74 -15.06
N TRP A 326 -4.82 -2.10 -16.04
CA TRP A 326 -5.97 -2.63 -16.76
C TRP A 326 -5.58 -2.96 -18.21
N LEU A 327 -5.87 -4.18 -18.64
CA LEU A 327 -5.54 -4.64 -19.98
C LEU A 327 -6.82 -5.15 -20.69
N PRO A 328 -7.05 -4.76 -21.96
CA PRO A 328 -8.13 -5.29 -22.75
C PRO A 328 -8.09 -6.82 -22.76
N GLY A 329 -9.23 -7.47 -22.54
CA GLY A 329 -9.31 -8.94 -22.51
C GLY A 329 -8.97 -9.58 -21.15
N TYR A 330 -8.06 -9.03 -20.36
CA TYR A 330 -7.72 -9.53 -19.01
C TYR A 330 -8.30 -8.69 -17.86
N GLY A 331 -8.83 -7.50 -18.16
CA GLY A 331 -9.37 -6.61 -17.12
C GLY A 331 -8.28 -6.08 -16.19
N SER A 332 -8.57 -6.00 -14.92
CA SER A 332 -7.57 -5.59 -13.93
C SER A 332 -6.54 -6.70 -13.73
N VAL A 333 -5.27 -6.33 -13.76
CA VAL A 333 -4.10 -7.21 -13.67
C VAL A 333 -3.20 -6.73 -12.55
N ILE A 334 -2.64 -7.66 -11.78
CA ILE A 334 -1.56 -7.40 -10.81
C ILE A 334 -0.32 -8.13 -11.32
N ILE A 335 0.81 -7.44 -11.35
CA ILE A 335 2.13 -8.04 -11.58
C ILE A 335 2.92 -7.95 -10.29
N ILE A 336 3.49 -9.07 -9.86
CA ILE A 336 4.33 -9.16 -8.67
C ILE A 336 5.73 -9.59 -9.10
N THR A 337 6.74 -8.85 -8.65
CA THR A 337 8.14 -9.24 -8.80
C THR A 337 8.56 -10.04 -7.57
N HIS A 338 9.19 -11.16 -7.84
CA HIS A 338 9.74 -12.10 -6.86
C HIS A 338 11.25 -12.14 -6.95
N LYS A 339 11.87 -12.85 -6.03
CA LYS A 339 13.31 -13.13 -6.07
C LYS A 339 13.66 -13.96 -7.32
N ASP A 340 14.92 -13.94 -7.71
CA ASP A 340 15.47 -14.71 -8.84
C ASP A 340 14.90 -14.31 -10.21
N ASP A 341 14.58 -13.01 -10.40
CA ASP A 341 14.03 -12.44 -11.65
C ASP A 341 12.69 -13.05 -12.13
N TYR A 342 11.96 -13.69 -11.20
CA TYR A 342 10.62 -14.19 -11.51
C TYR A 342 9.55 -13.11 -11.30
N ARG A 343 8.52 -13.17 -12.13
CA ARG A 343 7.30 -12.37 -12.02
C ARG A 343 6.08 -13.22 -12.15
N THR A 344 5.03 -12.88 -11.42
CA THR A 344 3.72 -13.52 -11.56
C THR A 344 2.68 -12.50 -11.96
N VAL A 345 1.79 -12.89 -12.86
CA VAL A 345 0.71 -12.06 -13.39
C VAL A 345 -0.62 -12.68 -12.99
N TYR A 346 -1.51 -11.86 -12.45
CA TYR A 346 -2.85 -12.24 -12.03
C TYR A 346 -3.86 -11.38 -12.77
N GLY A 347 -4.63 -11.96 -13.67
CA GLY A 347 -5.64 -11.27 -14.50
C GLY A 347 -7.07 -11.62 -14.13
N HIS A 348 -8.03 -10.89 -14.73
CA HIS A 348 -9.46 -11.00 -14.47
C HIS A 348 -9.86 -10.71 -13.02
N LEU A 349 -9.24 -9.71 -12.41
CA LEU A 349 -9.50 -9.32 -11.04
C LEU A 349 -10.69 -8.35 -10.94
N SER A 350 -11.46 -8.43 -9.85
CA SER A 350 -12.62 -7.56 -9.60
C SER A 350 -12.37 -6.54 -8.49
N GLU A 351 -12.04 -7.00 -7.30
CA GLU A 351 -11.72 -6.18 -6.14
C GLU A 351 -10.23 -6.38 -5.84
N ILE A 352 -9.46 -5.31 -5.74
CA ILE A 352 -8.03 -5.35 -5.45
C ILE A 352 -7.80 -4.78 -4.05
N TYR A 353 -7.01 -5.45 -3.22
CA TYR A 353 -6.78 -5.11 -1.81
C TYR A 353 -5.36 -4.62 -1.53
N VAL A 354 -4.49 -4.68 -2.54
CA VAL A 354 -3.08 -4.25 -2.46
C VAL A 354 -2.84 -3.02 -3.34
N SER A 355 -1.74 -2.33 -3.10
CA SER A 355 -1.27 -1.19 -3.88
C SER A 355 0.10 -1.50 -4.46
N GLU A 356 0.47 -0.78 -5.53
CA GLU A 356 1.83 -0.82 -6.04
C GLU A 356 2.80 -0.46 -4.91
N GLY A 357 3.83 -1.30 -4.75
CA GLY A 357 4.78 -1.19 -3.72
C GLY A 357 4.55 -1.97 -2.44
N ASP A 358 3.43 -2.53 -2.31
CA ASP A 358 3.18 -3.36 -1.14
C ASP A 358 4.06 -4.62 -1.18
N LYS A 359 4.73 -4.91 -0.07
CA LYS A 359 5.37 -6.22 0.16
C LYS A 359 4.27 -7.22 0.52
N VAL A 360 4.25 -8.33 -0.20
CA VAL A 360 3.27 -9.41 -0.01
C VAL A 360 3.99 -10.73 0.26
N ASN A 361 3.47 -11.51 1.18
CA ASN A 361 3.99 -12.85 1.45
C ASN A 361 3.14 -13.89 0.72
N GLY A 362 3.72 -15.06 0.47
CA GLY A 362 2.98 -16.20 -0.06
C GLY A 362 1.72 -16.50 0.76
N GLY A 363 0.57 -16.61 0.08
CA GLY A 363 -0.74 -16.80 0.72
C GLY A 363 -1.51 -15.52 1.07
N THR A 364 -0.90 -14.33 0.96
CA THR A 364 -1.58 -13.04 1.16
C THR A 364 -2.73 -12.88 0.17
N VAL A 365 -3.92 -12.52 0.65
CA VAL A 365 -5.08 -12.21 -0.20
C VAL A 365 -4.88 -10.84 -0.83
N MET A 366 -4.82 -10.81 -2.17
CA MET A 366 -4.53 -9.60 -2.92
C MET A 366 -5.76 -9.03 -3.65
N ALA A 367 -6.66 -9.92 -4.07
CA ALA A 367 -7.82 -9.53 -4.86
C ALA A 367 -8.92 -10.59 -4.79
N LYS A 368 -10.05 -10.31 -5.44
CA LYS A 368 -11.07 -11.31 -5.80
C LYS A 368 -11.07 -11.57 -7.29
N VAL A 369 -11.41 -12.81 -7.65
CA VAL A 369 -11.63 -13.18 -9.05
C VAL A 369 -12.82 -12.42 -9.61
N GLY A 370 -12.60 -11.78 -10.75
CA GLY A 370 -13.65 -11.15 -11.55
C GLY A 370 -14.39 -12.16 -12.41
N GLU A 371 -15.48 -11.71 -12.99
CA GLU A 371 -16.24 -12.50 -13.95
C GLU A 371 -15.78 -12.16 -15.37
N SER A 372 -15.37 -13.15 -16.14
CA SER A 372 -15.02 -13.06 -17.55
C SER A 372 -16.10 -13.70 -18.43
N ILE A 373 -15.92 -13.69 -19.75
CA ILE A 373 -16.81 -14.41 -20.69
C ILE A 373 -16.85 -15.91 -20.37
N ASP A 374 -15.74 -16.47 -19.90
CA ASP A 374 -15.59 -17.87 -19.51
C ASP A 374 -16.14 -18.16 -18.07
N GLY A 375 -16.71 -17.16 -17.40
CA GLY A 375 -17.21 -17.21 -16.01
C GLY A 375 -16.22 -16.61 -15.01
N LYS A 376 -16.28 -17.05 -13.76
CA LYS A 376 -15.29 -16.67 -12.73
C LYS A 376 -13.98 -17.43 -12.99
N VAL A 377 -13.05 -16.77 -13.63
CA VAL A 377 -11.77 -17.34 -14.05
C VAL A 377 -10.64 -16.40 -13.69
N LEU A 378 -9.65 -16.92 -12.99
CA LEU A 378 -8.36 -16.24 -12.77
C LEU A 378 -7.44 -16.63 -13.94
N HIS A 379 -6.87 -15.63 -14.61
CA HIS A 379 -5.73 -15.83 -15.49
C HIS A 379 -4.45 -15.71 -14.66
N PHE A 380 -3.54 -16.68 -14.78
CA PHE A 380 -2.31 -16.74 -14.00
C PHE A 380 -1.13 -17.09 -14.88
N GLU A 381 -0.10 -16.23 -14.88
CA GLU A 381 1.15 -16.45 -15.61
C GLU A 381 2.35 -16.44 -14.67
N ILE A 382 3.39 -17.15 -15.04
CA ILE A 382 4.73 -17.10 -14.44
C ILE A 382 5.72 -16.71 -15.52
N TRP A 383 6.54 -15.71 -15.22
CA TRP A 383 7.59 -15.22 -16.10
C TRP A 383 8.95 -15.39 -15.43
N ASN A 384 9.93 -15.85 -16.18
CA ASN A 384 11.34 -15.77 -15.82
C ASN A 384 12.00 -14.82 -16.81
N SER A 385 12.46 -13.69 -16.33
CA SER A 385 12.88 -12.59 -17.18
C SER A 385 11.82 -12.26 -18.24
N ARG A 386 12.06 -12.47 -19.52
CA ARG A 386 11.14 -12.18 -20.64
C ARG A 386 10.41 -13.41 -21.19
N ILE A 387 10.52 -14.55 -20.50
CA ILE A 387 9.99 -15.84 -21.02
C ILE A 387 8.89 -16.35 -20.09
N THR A 388 7.72 -16.60 -20.66
CA THR A 388 6.63 -17.26 -19.93
C THR A 388 6.99 -18.71 -19.62
N GLN A 389 6.65 -19.14 -18.41
CA GLN A 389 6.85 -20.50 -17.92
C GLN A 389 5.49 -21.20 -17.83
N ASN A 390 5.45 -22.51 -18.07
CA ASN A 390 4.23 -23.27 -17.85
C ASN A 390 3.88 -23.33 -16.35
N PRO A 391 2.80 -22.66 -15.87
CA PRO A 391 2.46 -22.63 -14.46
C PRO A 391 2.09 -24.02 -13.89
N GLU A 392 1.61 -24.93 -14.74
CA GLU A 392 1.23 -26.28 -14.31
C GLU A 392 2.43 -27.06 -13.77
N SER A 393 3.65 -26.76 -14.24
CA SER A 393 4.87 -27.37 -13.74
C SER A 393 5.35 -26.82 -12.39
N TRP A 394 4.79 -25.69 -11.95
CA TRP A 394 5.14 -25.03 -10.70
C TRP A 394 4.15 -25.34 -9.57
N LEU A 395 2.87 -25.42 -9.92
CA LEU A 395 1.80 -25.65 -8.96
C LEU A 395 1.89 -27.04 -8.30
N ALA A 396 1.68 -27.10 -7.00
CA ALA A 396 1.61 -28.35 -6.26
C ALA A 396 0.50 -29.25 -6.84
N LYS A 397 0.76 -30.54 -6.92
CA LYS A 397 -0.25 -31.52 -7.34
C LYS A 397 -1.41 -31.49 -6.34
N LYS A 398 -2.64 -31.40 -6.84
CA LYS A 398 -3.89 -31.51 -6.07
C LYS A 398 -4.34 -32.96 -5.99
#